data_f67f43651e1eba7621e6325a153e60fa
#
_entry.id   f67f43651e1eba7621e6325a153e60fa
#
_cell.length_a   1.000
_cell.length_b   1.000
_cell.length_c   1.000
_cell.angle_alpha   90.00
_cell.angle_beta   90.00
_cell.angle_gamma   90.00
#
_symmetry.space_group_name_H-M   'P 1'
#
loop_
_entity.id
_entity.type
_entity.pdbx_description
1 polymer ?
#
loop_
_entity_poly.entity_id
_entity_poly.type
_entity_poly.pdbx_seq_one_letter_code
_entity_poly.pdbx_strand_id
1 'polypeptide(L)'
;TYSKDHTVVDQLADDKLIRVGDIRNSRWDFVFNSYLNTKFSPRHTNRTGVTITNLHYDLDYQVSRYFGLDRPMEQISKGDGESTVFSAYSSSVINLNNNWDTSLGVTAQYFTLNNNLSIEPRVALKWKINPKHSLALAYGLHSRREKLDYYFVEKVVNGKNQSNRYLDFSRAHHVGMTYDWNINQNLHLKIEPYFQYLFRIPVEKNSSFSVINHEEFYLDRILTNTGQGRNY
;
A
#
# COMPACT_ATOMS: atom_id res chain seq x y z
N THR A 1 -4.32 -11.27 -13.04
CA THR A 1 -5.19 -10.12 -13.37
C THR A 1 -4.64 -9.41 -14.59
N TYR A 2 -5.50 -9.02 -15.51
CA TYR A 2 -5.15 -8.24 -16.70
C TYR A 2 -6.01 -6.97 -16.72
N SER A 3 -5.38 -5.82 -16.98
CA SER A 3 -6.05 -4.54 -17.23
C SER A 3 -5.36 -3.85 -18.40
N LYS A 4 -6.16 -3.24 -19.27
CA LYS A 4 -5.68 -2.38 -20.35
C LYS A 4 -6.60 -1.18 -20.44
N ASP A 5 -6.07 -0.02 -20.16
CA ASP A 5 -6.79 1.24 -20.13
C ASP A 5 -6.14 2.23 -21.11
N HIS A 6 -6.96 2.92 -21.89
CA HIS A 6 -6.52 4.02 -22.73
C HIS A 6 -7.47 5.20 -22.50
N THR A 7 -6.96 6.24 -21.87
CA THR A 7 -7.71 7.45 -21.57
C THR A 7 -7.19 8.58 -22.42
N VAL A 8 -8.09 9.21 -23.14
CA VAL A 8 -7.83 10.38 -23.96
C VAL A 8 -8.59 11.55 -23.38
N VAL A 9 -7.90 12.68 -23.17
CA VAL A 9 -8.48 13.92 -22.71
C VAL A 9 -8.34 14.96 -23.80
N ASP A 10 -9.46 15.37 -24.38
CA ASP A 10 -9.53 16.42 -25.37
C ASP A 10 -10.31 17.62 -24.80
N GLN A 11 -9.84 18.83 -25.05
CA GLN A 11 -10.53 20.08 -24.69
C GLN A 11 -11.03 20.79 -25.95
N LEU A 12 -12.21 21.38 -25.85
CA LEU A 12 -12.80 22.15 -26.94
C LEU A 12 -12.28 23.59 -26.88
N ALA A 13 -11.63 24.06 -27.96
CA ALA A 13 -11.21 25.44 -28.14
C ALA A 13 -11.43 25.82 -29.60
N ASP A 14 -12.02 27.01 -29.84
CA ASP A 14 -12.33 27.55 -31.19
C ASP A 14 -13.01 26.51 -32.09
N ASP A 15 -14.03 25.82 -31.56
CA ASP A 15 -14.78 24.71 -32.19
C ASP A 15 -13.91 23.53 -32.65
N LYS A 16 -12.71 23.36 -32.11
CA LYS A 16 -11.81 22.23 -32.37
C LYS A 16 -11.50 21.47 -31.08
N LEU A 17 -11.45 20.15 -31.20
CA LEU A 17 -10.95 19.29 -30.13
C LEU A 17 -9.41 19.26 -30.17
N ILE A 18 -8.79 19.71 -29.09
CA ILE A 18 -7.35 19.72 -28.92
C ILE A 18 -7.00 18.67 -27.85
N ARG A 19 -6.13 17.72 -28.21
CA ARG A 19 -5.66 16.69 -27.28
C ARG A 19 -4.74 17.30 -26.22
N VAL A 20 -5.13 17.10 -24.94
CA VAL A 20 -4.39 17.57 -23.76
C VAL A 20 -3.93 16.42 -22.86
N GLY A 21 -4.37 15.20 -23.13
CA GLY A 21 -3.93 14.00 -22.43
C GLY A 21 -4.08 12.73 -23.28
N ASP A 22 -3.06 11.88 -23.27
CA ASP A 22 -3.04 10.53 -23.84
C ASP A 22 -2.36 9.60 -22.83
N ILE A 23 -3.16 8.78 -22.15
CA ILE A 23 -2.72 7.93 -21.06
C ILE A 23 -2.98 6.48 -21.45
N ARG A 24 -1.92 5.73 -21.65
CA ARG A 24 -1.96 4.30 -21.95
C ARG A 24 -1.40 3.51 -20.79
N ASN A 25 -2.15 2.52 -20.36
CA ASN A 25 -1.79 1.68 -19.25
C ASN A 25 -2.21 0.24 -19.55
N SER A 26 -1.23 -0.63 -19.75
CA SER A 26 -1.46 -2.06 -19.90
C SER A 26 -0.72 -2.80 -18.81
N ARG A 27 -1.42 -3.62 -18.05
CA ARG A 27 -0.88 -4.40 -16.93
C ARG A 27 -1.43 -5.79 -16.92
N TRP A 28 -0.56 -6.74 -16.56
CA TRP A 28 -1.02 -8.04 -16.14
C TRP A 28 -0.14 -8.56 -14.99
N ASP A 29 -0.79 -9.17 -14.02
CA ASP A 29 -0.14 -9.67 -12.82
C ASP A 29 -0.34 -11.17 -12.74
N PHE A 30 0.75 -11.89 -12.52
CA PHE A 30 0.74 -13.28 -12.14
C PHE A 30 1.03 -13.40 -10.65
N VAL A 31 0.14 -14.07 -9.90
CA VAL A 31 0.28 -14.25 -8.45
C VAL A 31 0.37 -15.74 -8.14
N PHE A 32 1.48 -16.14 -7.57
CA PHE A 32 1.66 -17.45 -6.96
C PHE A 32 1.60 -17.33 -5.44
N ASN A 33 0.77 -18.15 -4.80
CA ASN A 33 0.66 -18.20 -3.34
C ASN A 33 0.73 -19.65 -2.87
N SER A 34 1.56 -19.89 -1.85
CA SER A 34 1.66 -21.19 -1.19
C SER A 34 1.83 -21.01 0.31
N TYR A 35 1.18 -21.84 1.09
CA TYR A 35 1.32 -21.80 2.55
C TYR A 35 1.20 -23.19 3.17
N LEU A 36 1.79 -23.31 4.35
CA LEU A 36 1.73 -24.48 5.21
C LEU A 36 1.08 -24.10 6.54
N ASN A 37 0.09 -24.89 6.97
CA ASN A 37 -0.46 -24.82 8.32
C ASN A 37 0.15 -25.95 9.15
N THR A 38 0.80 -25.59 10.26
CA THR A 38 1.43 -26.54 11.16
C THR A 38 0.80 -26.43 12.54
N LYS A 39 0.35 -27.56 13.08
CA LYS A 39 -0.10 -27.66 14.46
C LYS A 39 1.01 -28.27 15.30
N PHE A 40 1.76 -27.41 15.99
CA PHE A 40 2.87 -27.86 16.86
C PHE A 40 2.37 -28.52 18.16
N SER A 41 1.22 -28.06 18.67
CA SER A 41 0.56 -28.63 19.84
C SER A 41 -0.95 -28.28 19.82
N PRO A 42 -1.77 -28.83 20.74
CA PRO A 42 -3.17 -28.40 20.88
C PRO A 42 -3.35 -26.90 21.16
N ARG A 43 -2.28 -26.25 21.65
CA ARG A 43 -2.29 -24.81 22.00
C ARG A 43 -1.48 -23.92 21.06
N HIS A 44 -0.79 -24.50 20.05
CA HIS A 44 0.06 -23.72 19.14
C HIS A 44 -0.15 -24.16 17.69
N THR A 45 -0.67 -23.25 16.91
CA THR A 45 -0.77 -23.36 15.46
C THR A 45 0.05 -22.27 14.77
N ASN A 46 0.66 -22.61 13.65
CA ASN A 46 1.43 -21.69 12.83
C ASN A 46 0.97 -21.78 11.37
N ARG A 47 0.99 -20.65 10.71
CA ARG A 47 0.89 -20.54 9.24
C ARG A 47 2.12 -19.84 8.71
N THR A 48 2.86 -20.51 7.85
CA THR A 48 4.00 -19.94 7.12
C THR A 48 3.73 -20.04 5.64
N GLY A 49 4.00 -18.99 4.89
CA GLY A 49 3.74 -18.99 3.46
C GLY A 49 4.58 -17.98 2.70
N VAL A 50 4.50 -18.10 1.38
CA VAL A 50 5.15 -17.23 0.42
C VAL A 50 4.15 -16.78 -0.64
N THR A 51 4.28 -15.54 -1.08
CA THR A 51 3.54 -14.99 -2.22
C THR A 51 4.54 -14.36 -3.17
N ILE A 52 4.45 -14.72 -4.44
CA ILE A 52 5.25 -14.14 -5.51
C ILE A 52 4.28 -13.46 -6.46
N THR A 53 4.42 -12.16 -6.63
CA THR A 53 3.62 -11.38 -7.58
C THR A 53 4.55 -10.84 -8.65
N ASN A 54 4.42 -11.36 -9.86
CA ASN A 54 5.10 -10.85 -11.02
C ASN A 54 4.19 -9.82 -11.71
N LEU A 55 4.71 -8.62 -11.91
CA LEU A 55 4.02 -7.45 -12.44
C LEU A 55 4.58 -7.16 -13.82
N HIS A 56 3.75 -7.27 -14.85
CA HIS A 56 4.08 -6.82 -16.20
C HIS A 56 3.37 -5.51 -16.46
N TYR A 57 4.06 -4.54 -17.02
CA TYR A 57 3.53 -3.20 -17.24
C TYR A 57 4.06 -2.59 -18.54
N ASP A 58 3.19 -1.85 -19.18
CA ASP A 58 3.48 -0.96 -20.30
C ASP A 58 2.69 0.32 -20.06
N LEU A 59 3.40 1.38 -19.69
CA LEU A 59 2.89 2.65 -19.22
C LEU A 59 3.41 3.75 -20.11
N ASP A 60 2.51 4.57 -20.66
CA ASP A 60 2.85 5.74 -21.45
C ASP A 60 1.85 6.86 -21.11
N TYR A 61 2.29 7.83 -20.29
CA TYR A 61 1.49 8.95 -19.84
C TYR A 61 2.01 10.24 -20.43
N GLN A 62 1.26 10.82 -21.36
CA GLN A 62 1.54 12.10 -21.98
C GLN A 62 0.40 13.06 -21.67
N VAL A 63 0.72 14.22 -21.12
CA VAL A 63 -0.27 15.27 -20.86
C VAL A 63 0.32 16.65 -21.12
N SER A 64 -0.53 17.61 -21.53
CA SER A 64 -0.15 18.99 -21.48
C SER A 64 -0.19 19.49 -20.04
N ARG A 65 0.77 20.29 -19.63
CA ARG A 65 0.89 20.77 -18.26
C ARG A 65 -0.38 21.48 -17.80
N TYR A 66 -0.98 21.00 -16.71
CA TYR A 66 -2.30 21.41 -16.21
C TYR A 66 -3.45 21.27 -17.22
N PHE A 67 -3.31 20.34 -18.18
CA PHE A 67 -4.26 20.18 -19.28
C PHE A 67 -4.52 21.50 -20.05
N GLY A 68 -3.47 22.34 -20.16
CA GLY A 68 -3.58 23.63 -20.83
C GLY A 68 -3.52 23.48 -22.35
N LEU A 69 -4.42 24.20 -23.05
CA LEU A 69 -4.59 24.13 -24.51
C LEU A 69 -3.38 24.67 -25.29
N ASP A 70 -2.67 25.63 -24.75
CA ASP A 70 -1.54 26.35 -25.35
C ASP A 70 -0.18 25.75 -24.93
N ARG A 71 -0.19 24.55 -24.33
CA ARG A 71 1.04 23.87 -23.88
C ARG A 71 1.26 22.57 -24.63
N PRO A 72 2.52 22.26 -24.97
CA PRO A 72 2.83 20.98 -25.61
C PRO A 72 2.53 19.82 -24.69
N MET A 73 2.24 18.65 -25.29
CA MET A 73 2.19 17.38 -24.57
C MET A 73 3.59 17.03 -24.06
N GLU A 74 3.69 16.74 -22.77
CA GLU A 74 4.92 16.32 -22.12
C GLU A 74 4.80 14.85 -21.67
N GLN A 75 5.86 14.10 -21.84
CA GLN A 75 5.98 12.74 -21.29
C GLN A 75 6.15 12.84 -19.77
N ILE A 76 5.15 12.37 -19.02
CA ILE A 76 5.18 12.43 -17.54
C ILE A 76 5.73 11.16 -16.95
N SER A 77 5.26 10.03 -17.44
CA SER A 77 5.65 8.71 -16.95
C SER A 77 5.72 7.74 -18.12
N LYS A 78 6.82 7.03 -18.20
CA LYS A 78 7.00 5.97 -19.20
C LYS A 78 7.77 4.81 -18.59
N GLY A 79 7.25 3.61 -18.76
CA GLY A 79 7.93 2.41 -18.32
C GLY A 79 7.29 1.17 -18.90
N ASP A 80 8.12 0.29 -19.40
CA ASP A 80 7.74 -1.04 -19.85
C ASP A 80 8.64 -2.09 -19.21
N GLY A 81 8.12 -3.30 -19.09
CA GLY A 81 8.87 -4.43 -18.55
C GLY A 81 8.15 -5.18 -17.44
N GLU A 82 8.95 -5.77 -16.57
CA GLU A 82 8.45 -6.57 -15.45
C GLU A 82 9.20 -6.31 -14.15
N SER A 83 8.51 -6.56 -13.05
CA SER A 83 9.07 -6.48 -11.71
C SER A 83 8.37 -7.48 -10.80
N THR A 84 9.05 -7.97 -9.78
CA THR A 84 8.49 -8.98 -8.89
C THR A 84 8.43 -8.47 -7.46
N VAL A 85 7.33 -8.76 -6.77
CA VAL A 85 7.20 -8.63 -5.32
C VAL A 85 7.28 -10.03 -4.71
N PHE A 86 8.31 -10.28 -3.93
CA PHE A 86 8.43 -11.46 -3.10
C PHE A 86 7.92 -11.13 -1.70
N SER A 87 7.00 -11.93 -1.18
CA SER A 87 6.53 -11.81 0.19
C SER A 87 6.63 -13.15 0.88
N ALA A 88 7.17 -13.16 2.10
CA ALA A 88 7.20 -14.33 2.96
C ALA A 88 6.64 -13.95 4.33
N TYR A 89 5.88 -14.84 4.94
CA TYR A 89 5.30 -14.58 6.25
C TYR A 89 5.27 -15.83 7.12
N SER A 90 5.33 -15.62 8.42
CA SER A 90 5.05 -16.63 9.43
C SER A 90 4.19 -16.02 10.53
N SER A 91 3.14 -16.73 10.93
CA SER A 91 2.22 -16.26 11.96
C SER A 91 1.83 -17.44 12.87
N SER A 92 2.03 -17.28 14.16
CA SER A 92 1.68 -18.23 15.21
C SER A 92 0.52 -17.73 16.04
N VAL A 93 -0.42 -18.62 16.33
CA VAL A 93 -1.46 -18.41 17.34
C VAL A 93 -1.18 -19.36 18.48
N ILE A 94 -1.06 -18.83 19.69
CA ILE A 94 -0.68 -19.59 20.90
C ILE A 94 -1.70 -19.33 22.01
N ASN A 95 -2.34 -20.39 22.47
CA ASN A 95 -3.19 -20.33 23.65
C ASN A 95 -2.30 -20.51 24.89
N LEU A 96 -1.96 -19.41 25.55
CA LEU A 96 -1.07 -19.43 26.72
C LEU A 96 -1.70 -20.16 27.91
N ASN A 97 -3.00 -19.92 28.12
CA ASN A 97 -3.84 -20.63 29.10
C ASN A 97 -5.32 -20.41 28.74
N ASN A 98 -6.24 -20.78 29.62
CA ASN A 98 -7.69 -20.66 29.35
C ASN A 98 -8.17 -19.21 29.17
N ASN A 99 -7.41 -18.24 29.69
CA ASN A 99 -7.80 -16.82 29.69
C ASN A 99 -6.99 -15.98 28.72
N TRP A 100 -5.82 -16.45 28.25
CA TRP A 100 -4.91 -15.66 27.44
C TRP A 100 -4.55 -16.36 26.15
N ASP A 101 -4.81 -15.67 25.03
CA ASP A 101 -4.37 -16.04 23.69
C ASP A 101 -3.41 -14.98 23.16
N THR A 102 -2.37 -15.37 22.45
CA THR A 102 -1.48 -14.46 21.74
C THR A 102 -1.31 -14.86 20.29
N SER A 103 -1.13 -13.86 19.45
CA SER A 103 -0.77 -14.04 18.05
C SER A 103 0.52 -13.26 17.76
N LEU A 104 1.50 -13.94 17.18
CA LEU A 104 2.80 -13.36 16.80
C LEU A 104 3.03 -13.62 15.33
N GLY A 105 3.43 -12.62 14.59
CA GLY A 105 3.66 -12.74 13.18
C GLY A 105 4.76 -11.80 12.66
N VAL A 106 5.34 -12.18 11.55
CA VAL A 106 6.25 -11.35 10.77
C VAL A 106 5.97 -11.57 9.29
N THR A 107 5.99 -10.49 8.52
CA THR A 107 5.97 -10.52 7.06
C THR A 107 7.22 -9.79 6.55
N ALA A 108 7.88 -10.35 5.55
CA ALA A 108 8.95 -9.68 4.82
C ALA A 108 8.51 -9.51 3.36
N GLN A 109 8.76 -8.34 2.78
CA GLN A 109 8.47 -8.04 1.38
C GLN A 109 9.71 -7.47 0.71
N TYR A 110 10.02 -7.95 -0.51
CA TYR A 110 11.09 -7.44 -1.34
C TYR A 110 10.55 -7.10 -2.73
N PHE A 111 10.81 -5.88 -3.20
CA PHE A 111 10.37 -5.38 -4.49
C PHE A 111 11.57 -5.18 -5.42
N THR A 112 11.62 -5.93 -6.51
CA THR A 112 12.78 -5.95 -7.43
C THR A 112 12.94 -4.68 -8.24
N LEU A 113 11.88 -3.89 -8.45
CA LEU A 113 11.92 -2.65 -9.22
C LEU A 113 13.01 -1.68 -8.73
N ASN A 114 13.17 -1.59 -7.41
CA ASN A 114 14.06 -0.64 -6.76
C ASN A 114 14.82 -1.24 -5.55
N ASN A 115 14.78 -2.58 -5.40
CA ASN A 115 15.43 -3.33 -4.33
C ASN A 115 14.96 -2.95 -2.91
N ASN A 116 13.74 -2.48 -2.77
CA ASN A 116 13.17 -2.15 -1.47
C ASN A 116 12.81 -3.40 -0.68
N LEU A 117 13.16 -3.38 0.62
CA LEU A 117 12.84 -4.43 1.59
C LEU A 117 11.99 -3.85 2.72
N SER A 118 10.96 -4.57 3.12
CA SER A 118 10.18 -4.30 4.33
C SER A 118 10.15 -5.52 5.23
N ILE A 119 10.20 -5.29 6.55
CA ILE A 119 9.97 -6.31 7.59
C ILE A 119 8.88 -5.77 8.50
N GLU A 120 7.80 -6.54 8.67
CA GLU A 120 6.55 -6.14 9.29
C GLU A 120 6.18 -7.06 10.46
N PRO A 121 6.66 -6.76 11.68
CA PRO A 121 6.25 -7.49 12.87
C PRO A 121 4.80 -7.17 13.25
N ARG A 122 4.10 -8.17 13.80
CA ARG A 122 2.73 -8.08 14.30
C ARG A 122 2.60 -8.88 15.59
N VAL A 123 1.86 -8.33 16.54
CA VAL A 123 1.55 -8.99 17.79
C VAL A 123 0.14 -8.65 18.21
N ALA A 124 -0.56 -9.64 18.76
CA ALA A 124 -1.84 -9.42 19.41
C ALA A 124 -1.90 -10.25 20.69
N LEU A 125 -2.54 -9.71 21.71
CA LEU A 125 -2.78 -10.36 23.00
C LEU A 125 -4.27 -10.23 23.31
N LYS A 126 -4.93 -11.34 23.56
CA LYS A 126 -6.34 -11.40 23.95
C LYS A 126 -6.47 -11.95 25.36
N TRP A 127 -7.17 -11.21 26.20
CA TRP A 127 -7.54 -11.58 27.56
C TRP A 127 -9.04 -11.84 27.69
N LYS A 128 -9.40 -13.08 28.00
CA LYS A 128 -10.76 -13.48 28.38
C LYS A 128 -10.93 -13.23 29.85
N ILE A 129 -11.44 -12.06 30.23
CA ILE A 129 -11.59 -11.62 31.63
C ILE A 129 -12.56 -12.56 32.37
N ASN A 130 -13.69 -12.87 31.70
CA ASN A 130 -14.71 -13.82 32.14
C ASN A 130 -15.56 -14.22 30.92
N PRO A 131 -16.59 -15.11 31.06
CA PRO A 131 -17.42 -15.54 29.93
C PRO A 131 -18.15 -14.43 29.17
N LYS A 132 -18.33 -13.25 29.81
CA LYS A 132 -19.04 -12.12 29.22
C LYS A 132 -18.11 -11.03 28.67
N HIS A 133 -16.87 -10.96 29.12
CA HIS A 133 -15.97 -9.86 28.80
C HIS A 133 -14.64 -10.35 28.26
N SER A 134 -14.19 -9.78 27.16
CA SER A 134 -12.82 -9.95 26.68
C SER A 134 -12.21 -8.63 26.20
N LEU A 135 -10.90 -8.54 26.33
CA LEU A 135 -10.07 -7.43 25.87
C LEU A 135 -8.97 -7.96 24.96
N ALA A 136 -8.75 -7.32 23.83
CA ALA A 136 -7.62 -7.60 22.96
C ALA A 136 -6.85 -6.32 22.65
N LEU A 137 -5.52 -6.43 22.60
CA LEU A 137 -4.60 -5.39 22.14
C LEU A 137 -3.81 -5.94 20.95
N ALA A 138 -3.67 -5.13 19.94
CA ALA A 138 -2.91 -5.49 18.75
C ALA A 138 -1.98 -4.36 18.31
N TYR A 139 -0.80 -4.75 17.86
CA TYR A 139 0.13 -3.87 17.19
C TYR A 139 0.62 -4.52 15.90
N GLY A 140 0.81 -3.73 14.85
CA GLY A 140 1.43 -4.16 13.61
C GLY A 140 2.15 -3.03 12.91
N LEU A 141 3.30 -3.35 12.34
CA LEU A 141 3.92 -2.53 11.31
C LEU A 141 3.43 -3.05 9.97
N HIS A 142 2.98 -2.14 9.12
CA HIS A 142 2.51 -2.43 7.76
C HIS A 142 3.26 -1.57 6.75
N SER A 143 3.51 -2.12 5.58
CA SER A 143 4.06 -1.36 4.47
C SER A 143 3.26 -1.60 3.19
N ARG A 144 3.28 -0.62 2.31
CA ARG A 144 2.63 -0.66 1.01
C ARG A 144 3.54 -0.05 -0.05
N ARG A 145 3.70 -0.74 -1.18
CA ARG A 145 4.24 -0.12 -2.38
C ARG A 145 3.24 0.88 -2.95
N GLU A 146 3.73 1.89 -3.62
CA GLU A 146 2.89 2.81 -4.36
C GLU A 146 2.37 2.18 -5.67
N LYS A 147 1.46 2.86 -6.35
CA LYS A 147 1.05 2.49 -7.71
C LYS A 147 2.28 2.55 -8.62
N LEU A 148 2.36 1.64 -9.60
CA LEU A 148 3.51 1.58 -10.50
C LEU A 148 3.77 2.89 -11.24
N ASP A 149 2.72 3.60 -11.60
CA ASP A 149 2.75 4.86 -12.33
C ASP A 149 3.65 5.90 -11.66
N TYR A 150 3.66 5.96 -10.32
CA TYR A 150 4.49 6.89 -9.57
C TYR A 150 5.98 6.61 -9.71
N TYR A 151 6.39 5.34 -9.81
CA TYR A 151 7.80 4.98 -9.90
C TYR A 151 8.46 5.39 -11.22
N PHE A 152 7.65 5.56 -12.29
CA PHE A 152 8.14 5.88 -13.63
C PHE A 152 8.04 7.38 -13.97
N VAL A 153 7.70 8.21 -13.00
CA VAL A 153 7.74 9.66 -13.17
C VAL A 153 9.19 10.13 -13.17
N GLU A 154 9.58 10.81 -14.25
CA GLU A 154 10.90 11.43 -14.41
C GLU A 154 10.74 12.89 -14.84
N LYS A 155 11.57 13.76 -14.30
CA LYS A 155 11.48 15.19 -14.58
C LYS A 155 12.84 15.87 -14.45
N VAL A 156 13.09 16.84 -15.32
CA VAL A 156 14.25 17.73 -15.17
C VAL A 156 13.88 18.86 -14.21
N VAL A 157 14.53 18.88 -13.04
CA VAL A 157 14.34 19.94 -12.03
C VAL A 157 15.68 20.61 -11.79
N ASN A 158 15.74 21.92 -12.03
CA ASN A 158 16.97 22.71 -11.92
C ASN A 158 18.15 22.12 -12.74
N GLY A 159 17.88 21.67 -13.96
CA GLY A 159 18.88 21.08 -14.86
C GLY A 159 19.37 19.67 -14.47
N LYS A 160 18.75 19.02 -13.51
CA LYS A 160 19.07 17.65 -13.10
C LYS A 160 17.88 16.71 -13.32
N ASN A 161 18.13 15.55 -13.90
CA ASN A 161 17.13 14.49 -13.99
C ASN A 161 16.82 13.97 -12.59
N GLN A 162 15.55 14.02 -12.21
CA GLN A 162 15.02 13.45 -11.00
C GLN A 162 13.99 12.38 -11.36
N SER A 163 13.94 11.32 -10.57
CA SER A 163 13.07 10.18 -10.81
C SER A 163 12.48 9.68 -9.50
N ASN A 164 11.24 9.21 -9.56
CA ASN A 164 10.56 8.55 -8.46
C ASN A 164 10.90 7.05 -8.35
N ARG A 165 11.80 6.54 -9.19
CA ARG A 165 12.15 5.11 -9.27
C ARG A 165 12.50 4.50 -7.90
N TYR A 166 13.11 5.29 -7.03
CA TYR A 166 13.64 4.85 -5.73
C TYR A 166 12.71 5.18 -4.56
N LEU A 167 11.43 5.46 -4.81
CA LEU A 167 10.47 5.61 -3.73
C LEU A 167 10.42 4.34 -2.87
N ASP A 168 10.52 4.55 -1.55
CA ASP A 168 10.43 3.49 -0.55
C ASP A 168 8.95 3.06 -0.34
N PHE A 169 8.73 1.97 0.37
CA PHE A 169 7.41 1.63 0.85
C PHE A 169 6.87 2.70 1.80
N SER A 170 5.62 3.10 1.59
CA SER A 170 4.83 3.80 2.61
C SER A 170 4.60 2.87 3.80
N ARG A 171 4.77 3.36 5.02
CA ARG A 171 4.68 2.54 6.24
C ARG A 171 3.70 3.11 7.24
N ALA A 172 3.13 2.22 8.06
CA ALA A 172 2.22 2.60 9.14
C ALA A 172 2.39 1.71 10.36
N HIS A 173 2.54 2.33 11.53
CA HIS A 173 2.31 1.67 12.81
C HIS A 173 0.81 1.65 13.09
N HIS A 174 0.27 0.47 13.34
CA HIS A 174 -1.13 0.29 13.72
C HIS A 174 -1.18 -0.21 15.16
N VAL A 175 -1.97 0.47 16.00
CA VAL A 175 -2.32 0.02 17.34
C VAL A 175 -3.82 -0.04 17.42
N GLY A 176 -4.34 -1.15 17.87
CA GLY A 176 -5.78 -1.34 18.05
C GLY A 176 -6.10 -2.02 19.37
N MET A 177 -7.26 -1.69 19.91
CA MET A 177 -7.83 -2.36 21.07
C MET A 177 -9.23 -2.85 20.67
N THR A 178 -9.62 -4.01 21.17
CA THR A 178 -11.01 -4.50 21.05
C THR A 178 -11.50 -4.87 22.43
N TYR A 179 -12.64 -4.32 22.82
CA TYR A 179 -13.36 -4.72 24.02
C TYR A 179 -14.68 -5.32 23.62
N ASP A 180 -14.92 -6.58 24.02
CA ASP A 180 -16.15 -7.31 23.78
C ASP A 180 -16.91 -7.50 25.08
N TRP A 181 -18.22 -7.20 25.06
CA TRP A 181 -19.14 -7.42 26.16
C TRP A 181 -20.42 -8.14 25.70
N ASN A 182 -20.57 -9.38 26.11
CA ASN A 182 -21.80 -10.14 25.96
C ASN A 182 -22.77 -9.77 27.10
N ILE A 183 -23.63 -8.77 26.88
CA ILE A 183 -24.54 -8.23 27.89
C ILE A 183 -25.57 -9.31 28.27
N ASN A 184 -26.16 -9.94 27.28
CA ASN A 184 -27.07 -11.09 27.43
C ASN A 184 -27.03 -11.95 26.16
N GLN A 185 -27.93 -12.93 26.04
CA GLN A 185 -27.95 -13.86 24.88
C GLN A 185 -28.27 -13.18 23.54
N ASN A 186 -28.88 -11.99 23.55
CA ASN A 186 -29.34 -11.29 22.36
C ASN A 186 -28.63 -9.98 22.11
N LEU A 187 -27.75 -9.54 23.03
CA LEU A 187 -27.09 -8.24 22.95
C LEU A 187 -25.58 -8.36 23.21
N HIS A 188 -24.79 -7.95 22.23
CA HIS A 188 -23.33 -7.88 22.27
C HIS A 188 -22.89 -6.45 21.95
N LEU A 189 -22.01 -5.90 22.77
CA LEU A 189 -21.33 -4.62 22.54
C LEU A 189 -19.87 -4.87 22.21
N LYS A 190 -19.40 -4.28 21.11
CA LYS A 190 -17.99 -4.30 20.69
C LYS A 190 -17.49 -2.87 20.51
N ILE A 191 -16.35 -2.53 21.09
CA ILE A 191 -15.70 -1.23 21.00
C ILE A 191 -14.30 -1.45 20.47
N GLU A 192 -13.95 -0.77 19.37
CA GLU A 192 -12.67 -0.96 18.64
C GLU A 192 -11.97 0.39 18.36
N PRO A 193 -11.40 1.06 19.36
CA PRO A 193 -10.53 2.20 19.10
C PRO A 193 -9.26 1.76 18.40
N TYR A 194 -8.78 2.60 17.48
CA TYR A 194 -7.52 2.37 16.79
C TYR A 194 -6.72 3.66 16.66
N PHE A 195 -5.42 3.50 16.46
CA PHE A 195 -4.50 4.58 16.12
C PHE A 195 -3.53 4.12 15.05
N GLN A 196 -3.30 4.97 14.06
CA GLN A 196 -2.34 4.75 12.99
C GLN A 196 -1.37 5.93 12.91
N TYR A 197 -0.09 5.63 12.90
CA TYR A 197 0.96 6.58 12.57
C TYR A 197 1.59 6.20 11.24
N LEU A 198 1.32 7.03 10.22
CA LEU A 198 1.83 6.86 8.86
C LEU A 198 3.17 7.58 8.74
N PHE A 199 4.13 6.95 8.08
CA PHE A 199 5.46 7.51 7.84
C PHE A 199 6.05 7.00 6.54
N ARG A 200 7.12 7.65 6.06
CA ARG A 200 7.68 7.41 4.73
C ARG A 200 6.65 7.56 3.61
N ILE A 201 5.68 8.43 3.80
CA ILE A 201 4.68 8.70 2.78
C ILE A 201 5.33 9.57 1.69
N PRO A 202 5.15 9.23 0.40
CA PRO A 202 5.61 10.07 -0.68
C PRO A 202 4.89 11.43 -0.69
N VAL A 203 5.67 12.50 -0.63
CA VAL A 203 5.21 13.89 -0.66
C VAL A 203 6.09 14.68 -1.61
N GLU A 204 5.56 15.72 -2.21
CA GLU A 204 6.36 16.67 -2.97
C GLU A 204 7.10 17.61 -2.02
N LYS A 205 8.40 17.81 -2.25
CA LYS A 205 9.22 18.68 -1.42
C LYS A 205 8.75 20.14 -1.49
N ASN A 206 8.60 20.77 -0.33
CA ASN A 206 8.14 22.17 -0.21
C ASN A 206 6.72 22.43 -0.76
N SER A 207 5.86 21.42 -0.72
CA SER A 207 4.46 21.50 -1.15
C SER A 207 3.57 20.84 -0.10
N SER A 208 2.27 21.14 -0.12
CA SER A 208 1.26 20.44 0.68
C SER A 208 0.80 19.12 0.04
N PHE A 209 1.37 18.75 -1.10
CA PHE A 209 0.97 17.56 -1.82
C PHE A 209 1.45 16.27 -1.12
N SER A 210 0.53 15.33 -0.93
CA SER A 210 0.80 13.99 -0.42
C SER A 210 0.03 12.96 -1.22
N VAL A 211 0.68 11.82 -1.51
CA VAL A 211 0.05 10.71 -2.24
C VAL A 211 -1.18 10.15 -1.55
N ILE A 212 -1.27 10.21 -0.21
CA ILE A 212 -2.46 9.76 0.51
C ILE A 212 -3.70 10.62 0.30
N ASN A 213 -3.53 11.88 -0.08
CA ASN A 213 -4.62 12.84 -0.29
C ASN A 213 -4.90 13.07 -1.77
N HIS A 214 -4.41 12.20 -2.64
CA HIS A 214 -4.36 12.45 -4.08
C HIS A 214 -5.55 11.87 -4.83
N GLU A 215 -6.11 12.66 -5.74
CA GLU A 215 -6.99 12.25 -6.82
C GLU A 215 -6.16 11.92 -8.07
N GLU A 216 -6.58 10.97 -8.88
CA GLU A 216 -5.77 10.18 -9.83
C GLU A 216 -5.03 10.94 -10.97
N PHE A 217 -5.23 12.24 -11.16
CA PHE A 217 -4.79 12.97 -12.36
C PHE A 217 -3.46 13.73 -12.28
N TYR A 218 -2.74 13.74 -11.14
CA TYR A 218 -1.54 14.58 -10.96
C TYR A 218 -0.28 13.73 -10.74
N LEU A 219 0.12 12.97 -11.75
CA LEU A 219 1.31 12.10 -11.67
C LEU A 219 2.64 12.81 -11.93
N ASP A 220 2.62 14.10 -12.31
CA ASP A 220 3.79 14.85 -12.78
C ASP A 220 4.73 15.37 -11.68
N ARG A 221 4.73 14.76 -10.49
CA ARG A 221 5.45 15.26 -9.33
C ARG A 221 6.64 14.37 -8.94
N ILE A 222 7.75 15.03 -8.62
CA ILE A 222 8.89 14.35 -8.00
C ILE A 222 8.65 14.29 -6.49
N LEU A 223 8.70 13.08 -5.96
CA LEU A 223 8.28 12.76 -4.60
C LEU A 223 9.48 12.34 -3.74
N THR A 224 9.34 12.52 -2.44
CA THR A 224 10.27 12.05 -1.41
C THR A 224 9.51 11.37 -0.28
N ASN A 225 10.07 10.32 0.31
CA ASN A 225 9.43 9.56 1.40
C ASN A 225 9.59 10.24 2.77
N THR A 226 9.25 11.52 2.87
CA THR A 226 9.38 12.31 4.11
C THR A 226 8.05 12.64 4.77
N GLY A 227 6.94 12.26 4.14
CA GLY A 227 5.60 12.52 4.66
C GLY A 227 5.24 11.69 5.89
N GLN A 228 4.41 12.27 6.74
CA GLN A 228 3.87 11.67 7.95
C GLN A 228 2.38 11.97 8.06
N GLY A 229 1.64 11.10 8.74
CA GLY A 229 0.22 11.28 8.99
C GLY A 229 -0.25 10.53 10.23
N ARG A 230 -1.44 10.87 10.70
CA ARG A 230 -2.10 10.19 11.82
C ARG A 230 -3.56 9.97 11.47
N ASN A 231 -4.09 8.82 11.92
CA ASN A 231 -5.50 8.46 11.78
C ASN A 231 -5.96 7.81 13.09
N TYR A 232 -7.16 8.17 13.57
CA TYR A 232 -7.74 7.67 14.83
C TYR A 232 -9.27 7.77 14.80
#